data_9c9181812a1be32f35a21b86f6936eca
#
_entry.id   9c9181812a1be32f35a21b86f6936eca
#
_cell.length_a   1.000
_cell.length_b   1.000
_cell.length_c   1.000
_cell.angle_alpha   90.00
_cell.angle_beta   90.00
_cell.angle_gamma   90.00
#
_symmetry.space_group_name_H-M   'P 1'
#
loop_
_entity.id
_entity.type
_entity.pdbx_description
1 polymer ?
#
loop_
_entity_poly.entity_id
_entity_poly.type
_entity_poly.pdbx_seq_one_letter_code
_entity_poly.pdbx_strand_id
1 'polypeptide(L)'
;MIRLTQIKLPADHTPGALTKKEMLTKKAAKLLRISQEEIRELHIRKRSLDARKKPELFYSYTVDVSVKKETELIHKLKSPQISLCKEVRYRFPKSGETVLKERPLIIGTGPAGLFCGLMLARQGYR
;
A
#
# COMPACT_ATOMS: atom_id res chain seq x y z
N MET A 1 -1.99 -10.60 6.10
CA MET A 1 -0.73 -10.03 5.55
C MET A 1 -0.07 -9.11 6.57
N ILE A 2 1.24 -9.09 6.58
CA ILE A 2 2.05 -8.19 7.40
C ILE A 2 2.47 -7.01 6.55
N ARG A 3 2.28 -5.79 7.03
CA ARG A 3 2.77 -4.56 6.40
C ARG A 3 4.13 -4.20 6.96
N LEU A 4 5.08 -4.03 6.05
CA LEU A 4 6.43 -3.56 6.33
C LEU A 4 6.60 -2.17 5.74
N THR A 5 7.06 -1.22 6.55
CA THR A 5 7.27 0.16 6.14
C THR A 5 8.74 0.53 6.13
N GLN A 6 9.09 1.58 5.39
CA GLN A 6 10.45 2.16 5.35
C GLN A 6 11.54 1.18 4.88
N ILE A 7 11.23 0.25 3.97
CA ILE A 7 12.25 -0.58 3.34
C ILE A 7 12.98 0.27 2.30
N LYS A 8 14.24 0.58 2.55
CA LYS A 8 15.04 1.43 1.66
C LYS A 8 15.84 0.59 0.66
N LEU A 9 15.79 0.99 -0.61
CA LEU A 9 16.68 0.50 -1.69
C LEU A 9 17.36 1.70 -2.33
N PRO A 10 18.64 1.57 -2.77
CA PRO A 10 19.30 2.61 -3.55
C PRO A 10 18.50 2.96 -4.81
N ALA A 11 18.52 4.23 -5.21
CA ALA A 11 17.78 4.69 -6.39
C ALA A 11 18.52 4.35 -7.69
N ASP A 12 19.83 4.30 -7.65
CA ASP A 12 20.77 3.94 -8.71
C ASP A 12 20.88 2.42 -8.86
N HIS A 13 19.78 1.81 -9.29
CA HIS A 13 19.73 0.37 -9.47
C HIS A 13 20.43 -0.03 -10.78
N THR A 14 21.63 -0.61 -10.69
CA THR A 14 22.36 -1.14 -11.84
C THR A 14 21.62 -2.34 -12.43
N PRO A 15 21.27 -2.34 -13.74
CA PRO A 15 20.69 -3.51 -14.39
C PRO A 15 21.71 -4.66 -14.36
N GLY A 16 21.33 -5.81 -13.83
CA GLY A 16 22.17 -7.01 -13.78
C GLY A 16 22.26 -7.70 -12.42
N ALA A 17 21.95 -7.02 -11.36
CA ALA A 17 21.71 -7.63 -10.04
C ALA A 17 20.23 -7.98 -9.87
N LEU A 18 19.87 -8.70 -8.83
CA LEU A 18 18.52 -9.13 -8.44
C LEU A 18 17.39 -8.14 -8.83
N THR A 19 16.28 -8.65 -9.29
CA THR A 19 15.10 -7.81 -9.57
C THR A 19 14.70 -7.01 -8.33
N LYS A 20 14.01 -5.86 -8.52
CA LYS A 20 13.51 -5.05 -7.39
C LYS A 20 12.66 -5.88 -6.41
N LYS A 21 11.90 -6.84 -6.94
CA LYS A 21 11.07 -7.73 -6.12
C LYS A 21 11.93 -8.65 -5.25
N GLU A 22 12.97 -9.25 -5.80
CA GLU A 22 13.91 -10.11 -5.06
C GLU A 22 14.66 -9.34 -3.97
N MET A 23 15.11 -8.12 -4.26
CA MET A 23 15.76 -7.27 -3.25
C MET A 23 14.80 -6.90 -2.11
N LEU A 24 13.54 -6.60 -2.42
CA LEU A 24 12.51 -6.33 -1.41
C LEU A 24 12.19 -7.58 -0.59
N THR A 25 12.08 -8.74 -1.23
CA THR A 25 11.86 -10.03 -0.57
C THR A 25 13.00 -10.35 0.39
N LYS A 26 14.25 -10.18 -0.04
CA LYS A 26 15.44 -10.39 0.80
C LYS A 26 15.45 -9.46 2.02
N LYS A 27 15.12 -8.18 1.83
CA LYS A 27 15.05 -7.22 2.95
C LYS A 27 13.85 -7.48 3.86
N ALA A 28 12.71 -7.86 3.32
CA ALA A 28 11.53 -8.25 4.10
C ALA A 28 11.81 -9.48 4.96
N ALA A 29 12.42 -10.51 4.39
CA ALA A 29 12.82 -11.72 5.12
C ALA A 29 13.78 -11.40 6.29
N LYS A 30 14.77 -10.53 6.03
CA LYS A 30 15.69 -10.07 7.08
C LYS A 30 14.98 -9.31 8.20
N LEU A 31 14.04 -8.42 7.87
CA LEU A 31 13.25 -7.68 8.87
C LEU A 31 12.36 -8.59 9.70
N LEU A 32 11.76 -9.60 9.07
CA LEU A 32 10.91 -10.58 9.72
C LEU A 32 11.69 -11.70 10.41
N ARG A 33 13.01 -11.79 10.21
CA ARG A 33 13.91 -12.85 10.72
C ARG A 33 13.44 -14.25 10.32
N ILE A 34 13.06 -14.39 9.05
CA ILE A 34 12.61 -15.64 8.42
C ILE A 34 13.39 -15.90 7.13
N SER A 35 13.27 -17.08 6.55
CA SER A 35 13.82 -17.38 5.23
C SER A 35 13.01 -16.69 4.12
N GLN A 36 13.63 -16.46 2.95
CA GLN A 36 12.91 -15.88 1.80
C GLN A 36 11.79 -16.78 1.28
N GLU A 37 11.96 -18.08 1.41
CA GLU A 37 11.02 -19.12 0.97
C GLU A 37 9.73 -19.13 1.81
N GLU A 38 9.77 -18.60 3.03
CA GLU A 38 8.59 -18.46 3.89
C GLU A 38 7.68 -17.31 3.44
N ILE A 39 8.20 -16.38 2.59
CA ILE A 39 7.39 -15.31 2.00
C ILE A 39 6.66 -15.86 0.78
N ARG A 40 5.35 -16.07 0.90
CA ARG A 40 4.49 -16.57 -0.18
C ARG A 40 4.20 -15.51 -1.23
N GLU A 41 3.87 -14.30 -0.77
CA GLU A 41 3.50 -13.18 -1.63
C GLU A 41 4.10 -11.88 -1.09
N LEU A 42 4.46 -10.99 -2.00
CA LEU A 42 4.92 -9.64 -1.69
C LEU A 42 4.25 -8.65 -2.65
N HIS A 43 3.52 -7.69 -2.08
CA HIS A 43 2.84 -6.61 -2.79
C HIS A 43 3.42 -5.25 -2.41
N ILE A 44 3.87 -4.49 -3.41
CA ILE A 44 4.33 -3.11 -3.20
C ILE A 44 3.10 -2.21 -3.10
N ARG A 45 2.93 -1.54 -1.97
CA ARG A 45 1.82 -0.61 -1.70
C ARG A 45 2.21 0.85 -1.95
N LYS A 46 3.43 1.20 -1.61
CA LYS A 46 3.92 2.57 -1.77
C LYS A 46 5.41 2.57 -2.10
N ARG A 47 5.80 3.48 -2.98
CA ARG A 47 7.18 3.82 -3.26
C ARG A 47 7.33 5.34 -3.15
N SER A 48 8.28 5.81 -2.36
CA SER A 48 8.59 7.24 -2.21
C SER A 48 10.08 7.45 -2.38
N LEU A 49 10.47 8.55 -3.00
CA LEU A 49 11.87 8.93 -3.11
C LEU A 49 12.31 9.58 -1.79
N ASP A 50 13.41 9.12 -1.22
CA ASP A 50 14.08 9.71 -0.07
C ASP A 50 15.38 10.38 -0.54
N ALA A 51 15.34 11.70 -0.69
CA ALA A 51 16.47 12.52 -1.16
C ALA A 51 17.05 13.40 -0.04
N ARG A 52 16.81 13.04 1.23
CA ARG A 52 17.26 13.85 2.39
C ARG A 52 18.77 13.83 2.61
N LYS A 53 19.44 12.78 2.13
CA LYS A 53 20.89 12.61 2.27
C LYS A 53 21.57 12.61 0.90
N LYS A 54 21.65 13.76 0.26
CA LYS A 54 22.40 13.92 -1.00
C LYS A 54 23.90 13.69 -0.75
N PRO A 55 24.62 13.07 -1.71
CA PRO A 55 24.18 12.64 -3.05
C PRO A 55 23.42 11.32 -3.10
N GLU A 56 23.35 10.55 -2.02
CA GLU A 56 22.72 9.25 -1.98
C GLU A 56 21.19 9.38 -2.03
N LEU A 57 20.60 8.80 -3.07
CA LEU A 57 19.16 8.72 -3.25
C LEU A 57 18.66 7.31 -2.93
N PHE A 58 17.57 7.22 -2.18
CA PHE A 58 16.93 5.95 -1.85
C PHE A 58 15.45 5.96 -2.21
N TYR A 59 14.94 4.82 -2.63
CA TYR A 59 13.51 4.57 -2.62
C TYR A 59 13.11 3.93 -1.29
N SER A 60 12.13 4.52 -0.63
CA SER A 60 11.47 3.96 0.55
C SER A 60 10.20 3.25 0.13
N TYR A 61 10.10 1.97 0.43
CA TYR A 61 8.96 1.12 0.09
C TYR A 61 8.12 0.79 1.31
N THR A 62 6.81 0.70 1.09
CA THR A 62 5.88 0.00 1.96
C THR A 62 5.40 -1.23 1.20
N VAL A 63 5.55 -2.41 1.81
CA VAL A 63 5.15 -3.68 1.20
C VAL A 63 4.25 -4.46 2.16
N ASP A 64 3.30 -5.17 1.59
CA ASP A 64 2.50 -6.17 2.31
C ASP A 64 3.03 -7.55 1.93
N VAL A 65 3.33 -8.37 2.93
CA VAL A 65 3.84 -9.73 2.74
C VAL A 65 2.90 -10.75 3.38
N SER A 66 2.72 -11.88 2.70
CA SER A 66 2.01 -13.03 3.21
C SER A 66 3.01 -14.08 3.67
N VAL A 67 2.90 -14.50 4.94
CA VAL A 67 3.74 -15.52 5.55
C VAL A 67 2.90 -16.47 6.40
N LYS A 68 3.45 -17.61 6.77
CA LYS A 68 2.82 -18.46 7.80
C LYS A 68 2.97 -17.77 9.16
N LYS A 69 1.98 -17.88 10.06
CA LYS A 69 2.04 -17.43 11.46
C LYS A 69 2.25 -15.91 11.64
N GLU A 70 1.51 -15.10 10.89
CA GLU A 70 1.63 -13.63 10.85
C GLU A 70 1.52 -12.98 12.24
N THR A 71 0.56 -13.40 13.05
CA THR A 71 0.32 -12.85 14.40
C THR A 71 1.45 -13.15 15.36
N GLU A 72 1.99 -14.35 15.35
CA GLU A 72 3.13 -14.75 16.19
C GLU A 72 4.38 -13.92 15.86
N LEU A 73 4.65 -13.71 14.57
CA LEU A 73 5.79 -12.90 14.12
C LEU A 73 5.68 -11.45 14.58
N ILE A 74 4.51 -10.85 14.48
CA ILE A 74 4.29 -9.46 14.90
C ILE A 74 4.52 -9.31 16.40
N HIS A 75 3.96 -10.21 17.21
CA HIS A 75 4.14 -10.20 18.66
C HIS A 75 5.60 -10.41 19.08
N LYS A 76 6.33 -11.27 18.36
CA LYS A 76 7.74 -11.56 18.63
C LYS A 76 8.66 -10.39 18.27
N LEU A 77 8.41 -9.71 17.17
CA LEU A 77 9.34 -8.71 16.64
C LEU A 77 9.16 -7.32 17.23
N LYS A 78 7.95 -6.97 17.70
CA LYS A 78 7.62 -5.68 18.37
C LYS A 78 8.26 -4.44 17.71
N SER A 79 8.31 -4.40 16.37
CA SER A 79 8.95 -3.31 15.63
C SER A 79 7.89 -2.33 15.11
N PRO A 80 8.14 -1.00 15.20
CA PRO A 80 7.23 0.00 14.67
C PRO A 80 7.09 -0.04 13.13
N GLN A 81 8.04 -0.70 12.46
CA GLN A 81 8.02 -0.89 11.00
C GLN A 81 7.14 -2.08 10.58
N ILE A 82 6.69 -2.90 11.51
CA ILE A 82 5.96 -4.14 11.27
C ILE A 82 4.57 -4.03 11.87
N SER A 83 3.54 -4.15 11.06
CA SER A 83 2.15 -4.09 11.51
C SER A 83 1.27 -5.09 10.78
N LEU A 84 0.14 -5.46 11.38
CA LEU A 84 -0.87 -6.24 10.67
C LEU A 84 -1.51 -5.38 9.58
N CYS A 85 -1.60 -5.92 8.37
CA CYS A 85 -2.30 -5.24 7.29
C CYS A 85 -3.81 -5.32 7.53
N LYS A 86 -4.44 -4.17 7.80
CA LYS A 86 -5.89 -4.05 7.80
C LYS A 86 -6.32 -3.61 6.40
N GLU A 87 -7.06 -4.46 5.69
CA GLU A 87 -7.66 -4.07 4.42
C GLU A 87 -8.82 -3.12 4.71
N VAL A 88 -8.63 -1.84 4.40
CA VAL A 88 -9.70 -0.85 4.46
C VAL A 88 -10.35 -0.81 3.09
N ARG A 89 -11.59 -1.28 3.00
CA ARG A 89 -12.42 -1.14 1.80
C ARG A 89 -13.36 0.04 1.99
N TYR A 90 -13.36 0.93 1.01
CA TYR A 90 -14.33 2.01 0.99
C TYR A 90 -15.74 1.40 0.87
N ARG A 91 -16.64 1.88 1.72
CA ARG A 91 -18.06 1.57 1.62
C ARG A 91 -18.80 2.88 1.36
N PHE A 92 -19.58 2.91 0.30
CA PHE A 92 -20.42 4.05 0.03
C PHE A 92 -21.45 4.19 1.17
N PRO A 93 -21.68 5.42 1.69
CA PRO A 93 -22.70 5.63 2.69
C PRO A 93 -24.08 5.23 2.12
N LYS A 94 -24.97 4.77 2.98
CA LYS A 94 -26.34 4.45 2.57
C LYS A 94 -27.00 5.70 1.99
N SER A 95 -27.71 5.54 0.88
CA SER A 95 -28.53 6.60 0.32
C SER A 95 -29.64 7.02 1.31
N GLY A 96 -29.97 8.31 1.33
CA GLY A 96 -31.13 8.80 2.07
C GLY A 96 -32.44 8.27 1.48
N GLU A 97 -33.53 8.45 2.24
CA GLU A 97 -34.88 8.02 1.80
C GLU A 97 -35.56 9.03 0.89
N THR A 98 -35.06 10.25 0.83
CA THR A 98 -35.62 11.33 0.03
C THR A 98 -35.27 11.13 -1.44
N VAL A 99 -36.30 11.03 -2.29
CA VAL A 99 -36.13 10.97 -3.74
C VAL A 99 -35.71 12.35 -4.26
N LEU A 100 -34.57 12.40 -4.93
CA LEU A 100 -34.12 13.63 -5.58
C LEU A 100 -34.98 13.93 -6.81
N LYS A 101 -35.54 15.14 -6.88
CA LYS A 101 -36.30 15.61 -8.04
C LYS A 101 -35.39 15.95 -9.22
N GLU A 102 -34.20 16.44 -8.92
CA GLU A 102 -33.20 16.89 -9.89
C GLU A 102 -31.94 16.02 -9.84
N ARG A 103 -31.16 16.05 -10.92
CA ARG A 103 -29.89 15.36 -10.98
C ARG A 103 -28.87 16.02 -10.06
N PRO A 104 -28.00 15.26 -9.39
CA PRO A 104 -26.90 15.85 -8.64
C PRO A 104 -25.98 16.68 -9.56
N LEU A 105 -25.70 17.93 -9.18
CA LEU A 105 -24.77 18.79 -9.88
C LEU A 105 -23.42 18.75 -9.19
N ILE A 106 -22.36 18.42 -9.94
CA ILE A 106 -21.00 18.39 -9.45
C ILE A 106 -20.24 19.57 -10.03
N ILE A 107 -19.84 20.51 -9.17
CA ILE A 107 -19.07 21.68 -9.59
C ILE A 107 -17.59 21.41 -9.37
N GLY A 108 -16.84 21.36 -10.49
CA GLY A 108 -15.41 21.10 -10.51
C GLY A 108 -15.04 19.69 -10.99
N THR A 109 -14.00 19.63 -11.83
CA THR A 109 -13.47 18.40 -12.45
C THR A 109 -12.12 17.99 -11.89
N GLY A 110 -11.79 18.45 -10.69
CA GLY A 110 -10.64 17.94 -9.95
C GLY A 110 -10.85 16.50 -9.46
N PRO A 111 -9.84 15.88 -8.81
CA PRO A 111 -9.94 14.50 -8.33
C PRO A 111 -11.19 14.23 -7.48
N ALA A 112 -11.58 15.16 -6.62
CA ALA A 112 -12.77 15.03 -5.78
C ALA A 112 -14.06 14.97 -6.60
N GLY A 113 -14.21 15.87 -7.58
CA GLY A 113 -15.40 15.91 -8.45
C GLY A 113 -15.52 14.68 -9.33
N LEU A 114 -14.40 14.23 -9.92
CA LEU A 114 -14.37 13.00 -10.75
C LEU A 114 -14.74 11.76 -9.93
N PHE A 115 -14.18 11.60 -8.73
CA PHE A 115 -14.54 10.48 -7.86
C PHE A 115 -15.98 10.58 -7.35
N CYS A 116 -16.46 11.78 -7.03
CA CYS A 116 -17.87 12.00 -6.66
C CYS A 116 -18.80 11.52 -7.79
N GLY A 117 -18.56 11.96 -9.03
CA GLY A 117 -19.35 11.53 -10.18
C GLY A 117 -19.32 10.02 -10.40
N LEU A 118 -18.11 9.42 -10.34
CA LEU A 118 -17.96 7.96 -10.45
C LEU A 118 -18.76 7.22 -9.36
N MET A 119 -18.70 7.69 -8.12
CA MET A 119 -19.38 7.01 -7.01
C MET A 119 -20.88 7.18 -7.08
N LEU A 120 -21.38 8.35 -7.44
CA LEU A 120 -22.81 8.58 -7.65
C LEU A 120 -23.33 7.72 -8.80
N ALA A 121 -22.63 7.67 -9.94
CA ALA A 121 -23.01 6.83 -11.07
C ALA A 121 -23.09 5.35 -10.70
N ARG A 122 -22.14 4.85 -9.91
CA ARG A 122 -22.15 3.46 -9.40
C ARG A 122 -23.34 3.17 -8.49
N GLN A 123 -23.93 4.18 -7.87
CA GLN A 123 -25.14 4.05 -7.03
C GLN A 123 -26.43 4.29 -7.83
N GLY A 124 -26.33 4.47 -9.17
CA GLY A 124 -27.49 4.63 -10.05
C GLY A 124 -28.02 6.06 -10.16
N TYR A 125 -27.33 7.06 -9.60
CA TYR A 125 -27.66 8.46 -9.85
C TYR A 125 -27.35 8.80 -11.32
N ARG A 126 -28.27 9.54 -11.98
CA ARG A 126 -28.15 9.97 -13.38
C ARG A 126 -27.66 11.40 -13.48
#